data_b19ab73b266e0ce9d40a0b2c7ebe7f8e
#
_entry.id   b19ab73b266e0ce9d40a0b2c7ebe7f8e
#
_cell.length_a   1.000
_cell.length_b   1.000
_cell.length_c   1.000
_cell.angle_alpha   90.00
_cell.angle_beta   90.00
_cell.angle_gamma   90.00
#
_symmetry.space_group_name_H-M   'P 1'
#
loop_
_entity.id
_entity.type
_entity.pdbx_description
1 polymer ?
#
loop_
_entity_poly.entity_id
_entity_poly.type
_entity_poly.pdbx_seq_one_letter_code
_entity_poly.pdbx_strand_id
1 'polypeptide(L)'
;MITNRDLVEKTKPILKDTYFQVFICIALASALPQIIQSVSPQNVLLNIVVVCLSGYLQLGIAVYCLDVFNKGEGEFSTIFSRFNGIKPIVFILVLSIAIILGFILLIIPGIILALMYSQVFFILADDPDIGVIEAFNLSEKMMRNNKWQLFMLNLEAFLYFFAGIF
;
A
#
# COMPACT_ATOMS: atom_id res chain seq x y z
N MET A 1 -3.95 -15.17 19.70
CA MET A 1 -3.42 -14.99 18.33
C MET A 1 -4.63 -14.84 17.44
N ILE A 2 -4.80 -13.71 16.77
CA ILE A 2 -5.96 -13.49 15.89
C ILE A 2 -5.72 -14.30 14.60
N THR A 3 -6.67 -15.15 14.25
CA THR A 3 -6.58 -15.96 13.04
C THR A 3 -6.95 -15.14 11.81
N ASN A 4 -6.39 -15.45 10.63
CA ASN A 4 -6.73 -14.78 9.36
C ASN A 4 -8.25 -14.78 9.10
N ARG A 5 -8.95 -15.85 9.45
CA ARG A 5 -10.41 -15.95 9.35
C ARG A 5 -11.11 -14.90 10.22
N ASP A 6 -10.65 -14.69 11.45
CA ASP A 6 -11.24 -13.69 12.36
C ASP A 6 -11.07 -12.27 11.81
N LEU A 7 -9.92 -11.98 11.15
CA LEU A 7 -9.69 -10.71 10.47
C LEU A 7 -10.64 -10.52 9.29
N VAL A 8 -10.77 -11.52 8.44
CA VAL A 8 -11.67 -11.49 7.28
C VAL A 8 -13.12 -11.36 7.70
N GLU A 9 -13.56 -12.10 8.74
CA GLU A 9 -14.94 -12.01 9.24
C GLU A 9 -15.26 -10.65 9.86
N LYS A 10 -14.31 -10.02 10.56
CA LYS A 10 -14.50 -8.68 11.12
C LYS A 10 -14.56 -7.58 10.06
N THR A 11 -13.85 -7.74 8.95
CA THR A 11 -13.83 -6.75 7.87
C THR A 11 -14.97 -6.91 6.87
N LYS A 12 -15.54 -8.11 6.71
CA LYS A 12 -16.67 -8.38 5.80
C LYS A 12 -17.85 -7.43 5.97
N PRO A 13 -18.42 -7.18 7.19
CA PRO A 13 -19.56 -6.31 7.34
C PRO A 13 -19.23 -4.84 7.01
N ILE A 14 -18.01 -4.40 7.29
CA ILE A 14 -17.56 -3.01 7.04
C ILE A 14 -17.38 -2.78 5.52
N LEU A 15 -16.89 -3.80 4.81
CA LEU A 15 -16.60 -3.72 3.39
C LEU A 15 -17.80 -4.01 2.48
N LYS A 16 -18.90 -4.60 3.00
CA LYS A 16 -19.99 -5.12 2.17
C LYS A 16 -20.59 -4.07 1.23
N ASP A 17 -20.77 -2.85 1.70
CA ASP A 17 -21.38 -1.76 0.92
C ASP A 17 -20.32 -0.91 0.18
N THR A 18 -19.05 -0.98 0.59
CA THR A 18 -17.97 -0.16 0.08
C THR A 18 -16.94 -0.95 -0.73
N TYR A 19 -17.10 -2.29 -0.79
CA TYR A 19 -16.13 -3.20 -1.45
C TYR A 19 -15.84 -2.80 -2.90
N PHE A 20 -16.87 -2.48 -3.67
CA PHE A 20 -16.74 -2.09 -5.07
C PHE A 20 -16.00 -0.76 -5.24
N GLN A 21 -16.22 0.19 -4.35
CA GLN A 21 -15.52 1.48 -4.34
C GLN A 21 -14.04 1.30 -4.00
N VAL A 22 -13.72 0.54 -2.95
CA VAL A 22 -12.34 0.21 -2.57
C VAL A 22 -11.60 -0.49 -3.72
N PHE A 23 -12.26 -1.46 -4.36
CA PHE A 23 -11.69 -2.18 -5.50
C PHE A 23 -11.39 -1.23 -6.68
N ILE A 24 -12.33 -0.34 -7.04
CA ILE A 24 -12.11 0.66 -8.10
C ILE A 24 -10.95 1.60 -7.75
N CYS A 25 -10.88 2.08 -6.51
CA CYS A 25 -9.78 2.96 -6.07
C CYS A 25 -8.42 2.28 -6.22
N ILE A 26 -8.30 1.05 -5.74
CA ILE A 26 -7.05 0.27 -5.84
C ILE A 26 -6.72 -0.01 -7.32
N ALA A 27 -7.72 -0.42 -8.12
CA ALA A 27 -7.53 -0.71 -9.54
C ALA A 27 -7.07 0.54 -10.32
N LEU A 28 -7.72 1.69 -10.11
CA LEU A 28 -7.34 2.94 -10.76
C LEU A 28 -5.93 3.38 -10.35
N ALA A 29 -5.63 3.36 -9.07
CA ALA A 29 -4.32 3.80 -8.58
C ALA A 29 -3.17 2.87 -9.00
N SER A 30 -3.43 1.59 -9.21
CA SER A 30 -2.43 0.65 -9.75
C SER A 30 -2.32 0.70 -11.27
N ALA A 31 -3.42 0.92 -11.99
CA ALA A 31 -3.44 0.94 -13.45
C ALA A 31 -2.91 2.24 -14.04
N LEU A 32 -3.22 3.40 -13.44
CA LEU A 32 -2.82 4.71 -13.97
C LEU A 32 -1.31 4.85 -14.20
N PRO A 33 -0.42 4.52 -13.23
CA PRO A 33 1.02 4.58 -13.44
C PRO A 33 1.49 3.66 -14.58
N GLN A 34 0.91 2.47 -14.69
CA GLN A 34 1.28 1.49 -15.72
C GLN A 34 0.86 1.93 -17.13
N ILE A 35 -0.35 2.51 -17.25
CA ILE A 35 -0.83 3.06 -18.54
C ILE A 35 0.08 4.20 -18.99
N ILE A 36 0.42 5.13 -18.11
CA ILE A 36 1.31 6.26 -18.43
C ILE A 36 2.69 5.74 -18.88
N GLN A 37 3.23 4.76 -18.16
CA GLN A 37 4.54 4.17 -18.49
C GLN A 37 4.54 3.41 -19.82
N SER A 38 3.42 2.79 -20.21
CA SER A 38 3.31 2.08 -21.49
C SER A 38 3.34 3.00 -22.71
N VAL A 39 2.93 4.26 -22.56
CA VAL A 39 2.91 5.25 -23.65
C VAL A 39 4.32 5.73 -24.03
N SER A 40 5.23 5.87 -23.07
CA SER A 40 6.60 6.35 -23.32
C SER A 40 7.61 5.74 -22.35
N PRO A 41 7.94 4.46 -22.49
CA PRO A 41 8.79 3.74 -21.54
C PRO A 41 10.23 4.28 -21.47
N GLN A 42 10.70 4.96 -22.53
CA GLN A 42 12.07 5.48 -22.61
C GLN A 42 12.23 6.91 -22.06
N ASN A 43 11.14 7.56 -21.70
CA ASN A 43 11.19 8.94 -21.21
C ASN A 43 11.47 8.95 -19.69
N VAL A 44 12.74 9.23 -19.33
CA VAL A 44 13.20 9.27 -17.93
C VAL A 44 12.43 10.28 -17.09
N LEU A 45 12.13 11.46 -17.65
CA LEU A 45 11.38 12.49 -16.92
C LEU A 45 9.95 12.01 -16.61
N LEU A 46 9.29 11.39 -17.58
CA LEU A 46 7.96 10.83 -17.40
C LEU A 46 7.97 9.73 -16.33
N ASN A 47 8.98 8.86 -16.33
CA ASN A 47 9.12 7.81 -15.33
C ASN A 47 9.30 8.37 -13.91
N ILE A 48 10.07 9.45 -13.74
CA ILE A 48 10.21 10.14 -12.45
C ILE A 48 8.86 10.68 -11.98
N VAL A 49 8.11 11.35 -12.86
CA VAL A 49 6.77 11.87 -12.54
C VAL A 49 5.83 10.74 -12.12
N VAL A 50 5.86 9.60 -12.82
CA VAL A 50 5.04 8.42 -12.49
C VAL A 50 5.40 7.85 -11.12
N VAL A 51 6.68 7.76 -10.78
CA VAL A 51 7.11 7.30 -9.44
C VAL A 51 6.64 8.26 -8.34
N CYS A 52 6.76 9.58 -8.56
CA CYS A 52 6.25 10.57 -7.61
C CYS A 52 4.72 10.45 -7.44
N LEU A 53 3.99 10.35 -8.55
CA LEU A 53 2.53 10.21 -8.53
C LEU A 53 2.09 8.93 -7.81
N SER A 54 2.81 7.82 -8.01
CA SER A 54 2.50 6.55 -7.33
C SER A 54 2.61 6.65 -5.81
N GLY A 55 3.57 7.43 -5.28
CA GLY A 55 3.69 7.69 -3.85
C GLY A 55 2.47 8.41 -3.27
N TYR A 56 1.99 9.44 -3.96
CA TYR A 56 0.78 10.16 -3.54
C TYR A 56 -0.47 9.28 -3.63
N LEU A 57 -0.62 8.50 -4.71
CA LEU A 57 -1.75 7.59 -4.87
C LEU A 57 -1.76 6.51 -3.78
N GLN A 58 -0.60 5.96 -3.43
CA GLN A 58 -0.49 4.98 -2.34
C GLN A 58 -0.90 5.57 -0.99
N LEU A 59 -0.46 6.80 -0.68
CA LEU A 59 -0.91 7.50 0.51
C LEU A 59 -2.42 7.76 0.48
N GLY A 60 -2.96 8.23 -0.66
CA GLY A 60 -4.39 8.47 -0.83
C GLY A 60 -5.24 7.23 -0.59
N ILE A 61 -4.81 6.07 -1.10
CA ILE A 61 -5.48 4.79 -0.84
C ILE A 61 -5.41 4.44 0.65
N ALA A 62 -4.26 4.62 1.31
CA ALA A 62 -4.13 4.34 2.73
C ALA A 62 -5.08 5.20 3.57
N VAL A 63 -5.19 6.50 3.28
CA VAL A 63 -6.15 7.42 3.94
C VAL A 63 -7.58 6.95 3.69
N TYR A 64 -7.93 6.64 2.43
CA TYR A 64 -9.25 6.15 2.08
C TYR A 64 -9.62 4.86 2.83
N CYS A 65 -8.69 3.88 2.89
CA CYS A 65 -8.90 2.64 3.62
C CYS A 65 -9.10 2.88 5.13
N LEU A 66 -8.35 3.81 5.73
CA LEU A 66 -8.51 4.18 7.13
C LEU A 66 -9.86 4.86 7.38
N ASP A 67 -10.31 5.74 6.49
CA ASP A 67 -11.63 6.38 6.59
C ASP A 67 -12.77 5.35 6.49
N VAL A 68 -12.69 4.42 5.53
CA VAL A 68 -13.67 3.33 5.42
C VAL A 68 -13.67 2.46 6.68
N PHE A 69 -12.51 2.14 7.21
CA PHE A 69 -12.40 1.32 8.42
C PHE A 69 -12.94 2.03 9.67
N ASN A 70 -12.66 3.33 9.83
CA ASN A 70 -13.02 4.08 11.02
C ASN A 70 -14.45 4.63 10.98
N LYS A 71 -14.94 5.04 9.81
CA LYS A 71 -16.24 5.73 9.63
C LYS A 71 -17.30 4.85 8.96
N GLY A 72 -16.90 3.72 8.35
CA GLY A 72 -17.79 2.86 7.55
C GLY A 72 -18.07 3.40 6.14
N GLU A 73 -17.65 4.62 5.83
CA GLU A 73 -17.84 5.29 4.54
C GLU A 73 -16.53 5.98 4.12
N GLY A 74 -16.23 5.97 2.83
CA GLY A 74 -15.09 6.67 2.25
C GLY A 74 -15.52 7.49 1.04
N GLU A 75 -15.08 8.74 0.98
CA GLU A 75 -15.27 9.58 -0.19
C GLU A 75 -14.08 9.49 -1.14
N PHE A 76 -14.32 9.41 -2.46
CA PHE A 76 -13.25 9.42 -3.45
C PHE A 76 -12.36 10.68 -3.39
N SER A 77 -12.93 11.80 -2.97
CA SER A 77 -12.21 13.05 -2.75
C SER A 77 -11.07 12.92 -1.75
N THR A 78 -11.20 12.02 -0.79
CA THR A 78 -10.22 11.77 0.27
C THR A 78 -8.89 11.24 -0.29
N ILE A 79 -8.91 10.51 -1.42
CA ILE A 79 -7.69 10.02 -2.07
C ILE A 79 -6.75 11.17 -2.45
N PHE A 80 -7.33 12.30 -2.85
CA PHE A 80 -6.57 13.47 -3.28
C PHE A 80 -6.32 14.49 -2.15
N SER A 81 -6.91 14.29 -0.97
CA SER A 81 -6.85 15.23 0.15
C SER A 81 -5.44 15.45 0.71
N ARG A 82 -4.55 14.48 0.55
CA ARG A 82 -3.18 14.48 1.07
C ARG A 82 -2.11 14.69 0.00
N PHE A 83 -2.48 15.27 -1.16
CA PHE A 83 -1.51 15.62 -2.23
C PHE A 83 -0.63 16.81 -1.86
N ASN A 84 -0.28 16.96 -0.59
CA ASN A 84 0.53 18.05 -0.07
C ASN A 84 1.84 17.53 0.55
N GLY A 85 2.93 18.25 0.27
CA GLY A 85 4.23 17.98 0.87
C GLY A 85 5.06 16.94 0.12
N ILE A 86 6.35 16.89 0.44
CA ILE A 86 7.36 16.03 -0.20
C ILE A 86 7.42 14.63 0.43
N LYS A 87 6.83 14.45 1.61
CA LYS A 87 6.94 13.20 2.39
C LYS A 87 6.55 11.95 1.61
N PRO A 88 5.39 11.87 0.90
CA PRO A 88 5.02 10.64 0.16
C PRO A 88 6.04 10.26 -0.90
N ILE A 89 6.67 11.26 -1.54
CA ILE A 89 7.72 11.03 -2.55
C ILE A 89 8.97 10.43 -1.88
N VAL A 90 9.40 11.01 -0.76
CA VAL A 90 10.57 10.51 -0.02
C VAL A 90 10.31 9.08 0.46
N PHE A 91 9.11 8.79 0.98
CA PHE A 91 8.74 7.45 1.43
C PHE A 91 8.81 6.42 0.30
N ILE A 92 8.22 6.71 -0.88
CA ILE A 92 8.25 5.76 -2.00
C ILE A 92 9.67 5.55 -2.53
N LEU A 93 10.51 6.60 -2.56
CA LEU A 93 11.90 6.47 -3.00
C LEU A 93 12.72 5.62 -2.04
N VAL A 94 12.65 5.87 -0.73
CA VAL A 94 13.37 5.08 0.28
C VAL A 94 12.91 3.63 0.25
N LEU A 95 11.60 3.39 0.18
CA LEU A 95 11.02 2.05 0.08
C LEU A 95 11.48 1.33 -1.19
N SER A 96 11.48 2.00 -2.34
CA SER A 96 11.93 1.42 -3.62
C SER A 96 13.39 1.03 -3.57
N ILE A 97 14.26 1.88 -3.04
CA ILE A 97 15.69 1.59 -2.88
C ILE A 97 15.89 0.39 -1.95
N ALA A 98 15.21 0.35 -0.81
CA ALA A 98 15.31 -0.76 0.14
C ALA A 98 14.89 -2.09 -0.49
N ILE A 99 13.78 -2.11 -1.25
CA ILE A 99 13.28 -3.31 -1.93
C ILE A 99 14.24 -3.74 -3.04
N ILE A 100 14.72 -2.81 -3.89
CA ILE A 100 15.68 -3.12 -4.97
C ILE A 100 16.95 -3.73 -4.40
N LEU A 101 17.53 -3.14 -3.35
CA LEU A 101 18.70 -3.67 -2.68
C LEU A 101 18.43 -5.07 -2.09
N GLY A 102 17.24 -5.26 -1.51
CA GLY A 102 16.83 -6.58 -1.00
C GLY A 102 16.73 -7.64 -2.09
N PHE A 103 16.22 -7.30 -3.27
CA PHE A 103 16.15 -8.21 -4.42
C PHE A 103 17.51 -8.48 -5.06
N ILE A 104 18.41 -7.49 -5.10
CA ILE A 104 19.79 -7.67 -5.61
C ILE A 104 20.58 -8.62 -4.69
N LEU A 105 20.41 -8.50 -3.39
CA LEU A 105 21.10 -9.36 -2.42
C LEU A 105 20.62 -10.81 -2.48
N LEU A 106 19.29 -11.00 -2.49
CA LEU A 106 18.60 -12.30 -2.61
C LEU A 106 17.08 -12.03 -2.62
N ILE A 107 16.30 -12.82 -3.37
CA ILE A 107 14.84 -12.67 -3.45
C ILE A 107 14.17 -12.72 -2.07
N ILE A 108 14.63 -13.61 -1.18
CA ILE A 108 14.05 -13.79 0.16
C ILE A 108 14.17 -12.53 1.04
N PRO A 109 15.35 -11.87 1.19
CA PRO A 109 15.43 -10.61 1.93
C PRO A 109 14.57 -9.49 1.33
N GLY A 110 14.43 -9.44 -0.01
CA GLY A 110 13.55 -8.46 -0.66
C GLY A 110 12.09 -8.60 -0.24
N ILE A 111 11.57 -9.82 -0.21
CA ILE A 111 10.21 -10.12 0.27
C ILE A 111 10.07 -9.73 1.76
N ILE A 112 11.06 -10.06 2.59
CA ILE A 112 11.04 -9.72 4.01
C ILE A 112 11.00 -8.20 4.21
N LEU A 113 11.80 -7.42 3.45
CA LEU A 113 11.79 -5.96 3.51
C LEU A 113 10.45 -5.38 3.03
N ALA A 114 9.89 -5.91 1.95
CA ALA A 114 8.59 -5.47 1.44
C ALA A 114 7.48 -5.67 2.48
N LEU A 115 7.45 -6.82 3.16
CA LEU A 115 6.51 -7.09 4.25
C LEU A 115 6.77 -6.20 5.47
N MET A 116 8.04 -5.94 5.79
CA MET A 116 8.44 -5.15 6.95
C MET A 116 8.00 -3.69 6.83
N TYR A 117 8.04 -3.15 5.62
CA TYR A 117 7.72 -1.74 5.35
C TYR A 117 6.33 -1.53 4.71
N SER A 118 5.50 -2.58 4.66
CA SER A 118 4.16 -2.53 4.07
C SER A 118 3.22 -1.53 4.75
N GLN A 119 3.46 -1.21 6.04
CA GLN A 119 2.59 -0.32 6.82
C GLN A 119 2.99 1.15 6.77
N VAL A 120 4.10 1.51 6.11
CA VAL A 120 4.64 2.87 6.11
C VAL A 120 3.61 3.91 5.64
N PHE A 121 2.87 3.62 4.57
CA PHE A 121 1.87 4.55 4.06
C PHE A 121 0.65 4.70 4.98
N PHE A 122 0.26 3.64 5.69
CA PHE A 122 -0.81 3.73 6.69
C PHE A 122 -0.37 4.57 7.90
N ILE A 123 0.89 4.43 8.34
CA ILE A 123 1.46 5.24 9.42
C ILE A 123 1.50 6.72 9.02
N LEU A 124 1.92 7.04 7.79
CA LEU A 124 1.93 8.40 7.29
C LEU A 124 0.51 8.97 7.09
N ALA A 125 -0.46 8.12 6.78
CA ALA A 125 -1.86 8.50 6.66
C ALA A 125 -2.47 8.86 8.02
N ASP A 126 -2.10 8.12 9.07
CA ASP A 126 -2.55 8.35 10.45
C ASP A 126 -1.88 9.58 11.07
N ASP A 127 -0.55 9.69 10.93
CA ASP A 127 0.24 10.86 11.39
C ASP A 127 1.03 11.49 10.23
N PRO A 128 0.50 12.57 9.61
CA PRO A 128 1.17 13.25 8.51
C PRO A 128 2.47 13.96 8.90
N ASP A 129 2.67 14.24 10.19
CA ASP A 129 3.83 14.97 10.68
C ASP A 129 4.99 14.06 11.10
N ILE A 130 4.77 12.75 11.13
CA ILE A 130 5.79 11.76 11.47
C ILE A 130 7.05 11.90 10.60
N GLY A 131 8.22 11.71 11.22
CA GLY A 131 9.50 11.68 10.52
C GLY A 131 9.65 10.43 9.64
N VAL A 132 10.37 10.56 8.51
CA VAL A 132 10.57 9.44 7.57
C VAL A 132 11.17 8.22 8.28
N ILE A 133 12.29 8.41 8.99
CA ILE A 133 12.99 7.32 9.70
C ILE A 133 12.09 6.71 10.79
N GLU A 134 11.34 7.55 11.49
CA GLU A 134 10.44 7.12 12.55
C GLU A 134 9.31 6.24 12.01
N ALA A 135 8.70 6.60 10.89
CA ALA A 135 7.66 5.82 10.24
C ALA A 135 8.18 4.43 9.78
N PHE A 136 9.41 4.37 9.23
CA PHE A 136 10.03 3.09 8.86
C PHE A 136 10.31 2.21 10.09
N ASN A 137 10.84 2.79 11.18
CA ASN A 137 11.07 2.08 12.43
C ASN A 137 9.76 1.58 13.05
N LEU A 138 8.71 2.38 13.00
CA LEU A 138 7.39 2.00 13.51
C LEU A 138 6.79 0.86 12.68
N SER A 139 6.87 0.92 11.35
CA SER A 139 6.42 -0.15 10.45
C SER A 139 7.19 -1.46 10.73
N GLU A 140 8.51 -1.39 10.87
CA GLU A 140 9.32 -2.54 11.25
C GLU A 140 8.87 -3.15 12.58
N LYS A 141 8.65 -2.33 13.60
CA LYS A 141 8.21 -2.75 14.92
C LYS A 141 6.84 -3.43 14.88
N MET A 142 5.89 -2.87 14.14
CA MET A 142 4.55 -3.44 13.93
C MET A 142 4.61 -4.79 13.23
N MET A 143 5.51 -4.93 12.24
CA MET A 143 5.64 -6.14 11.43
C MET A 143 6.57 -7.22 12.03
N ARG A 144 7.30 -6.94 13.10
CA ARG A 144 8.31 -7.86 13.67
C ARG A 144 7.77 -9.28 13.92
N ASN A 145 6.56 -9.40 14.47
CA ASN A 145 5.93 -10.69 14.78
C ASN A 145 4.79 -11.07 13.82
N ASN A 146 4.43 -10.18 12.89
CA ASN A 146 3.25 -10.33 12.05
C ASN A 146 3.59 -10.56 10.56
N LYS A 147 4.90 -10.60 10.20
CA LYS A 147 5.34 -10.78 8.80
C LYS A 147 4.78 -12.04 8.17
N TRP A 148 4.82 -13.16 8.91
CA TRP A 148 4.32 -14.44 8.42
C TRP A 148 2.80 -14.43 8.22
N GLN A 149 2.07 -13.81 9.14
CA GLN A 149 0.63 -13.70 9.03
C GLN A 149 0.23 -12.85 7.81
N LEU A 150 0.89 -11.71 7.59
CA LEU A 150 0.67 -10.86 6.42
C LEU A 150 1.03 -11.59 5.12
N PHE A 151 2.16 -12.32 5.10
CA PHE A 151 2.56 -13.12 3.96
C PHE A 151 1.50 -14.18 3.60
N MET A 152 1.02 -14.91 4.60
CA MET A 152 -0.03 -15.93 4.40
C MET A 152 -1.34 -15.31 3.93
N LEU A 153 -1.73 -14.15 4.45
CA LEU A 153 -2.93 -13.43 4.01
C LEU A 153 -2.84 -13.02 2.54
N ASN A 154 -1.68 -12.46 2.13
CA ASN A 154 -1.44 -12.09 0.74
C ASN A 154 -1.41 -13.32 -0.19
N LEU A 155 -0.81 -14.42 0.26
CA LEU A 155 -0.76 -15.67 -0.51
C LEU A 155 -2.18 -16.28 -0.67
N GLU A 156 -2.98 -16.25 0.38
CA GLU A 156 -4.37 -16.71 0.35
C GLU A 156 -5.20 -15.85 -0.62
N ALA A 157 -5.09 -14.53 -0.53
CA ALA A 157 -5.76 -13.62 -1.46
C ALA A 157 -5.34 -13.85 -2.92
N PHE A 158 -4.04 -14.07 -3.16
CA PHE A 158 -3.51 -14.41 -4.48
C PHE A 158 -4.09 -15.73 -5.02
N LEU A 159 -4.15 -16.77 -4.19
CA LEU A 159 -4.72 -18.04 -4.58
C LEU A 159 -6.23 -17.93 -4.91
N TYR A 160 -6.99 -17.17 -4.13
CA TYR A 160 -8.41 -16.92 -4.43
C TYR A 160 -8.59 -16.17 -5.75
N PHE A 161 -7.75 -15.19 -6.01
CA PHE A 161 -7.77 -14.46 -7.29
C PHE A 161 -7.52 -15.37 -8.49
N PHE A 162 -6.52 -16.26 -8.41
CA PHE A 162 -6.23 -17.23 -9.48
C PHE A 162 -7.25 -18.35 -9.60
N ALA A 163 -7.88 -18.77 -8.50
CA ALA A 163 -8.92 -19.77 -8.52
C ALA A 163 -10.26 -19.26 -9.05
N GLY A 164 -10.39 -17.95 -9.32
CA GLY A 164 -11.63 -17.34 -9.80
C GLY A 164 -12.80 -17.46 -8.79
N ILE A 165 -12.49 -17.57 -7.49
CA ILE A 165 -13.48 -17.73 -6.41
C ILE A 165 -13.76 -16.34 -5.78
N PHE A 166 -14.08 -15.36 -6.60
CA PHE A 166 -14.61 -14.08 -6.16
C PHE A 166 -16.03 -13.89 -6.66
#